data_ea16332d144e1e7c893ded47bc602a6d
#
_entry.id   ea16332d144e1e7c893ded47bc602a6d
#
_cell.length_a   1.000
_cell.length_b   1.000
_cell.length_c   1.000
_cell.angle_alpha   90.00
_cell.angle_beta   90.00
_cell.angle_gamma   90.00
#
_symmetry.space_group_name_H-M   'P 1'
#
loop_
_entity.id
_entity.type
_entity.pdbx_description
1 polymer ?
#
loop_
_entity_poly.entity_id
_entity_poly.type
_entity_poly.pdbx_seq_one_letter_code
_entity_poly.pdbx_strand_id
1 'polypeptide(L)'
;EFVALVERLIGLPWPIRLDQFDSTAQQLGWSPTGDTGIFTGNFASGEQRIMCTKDKSKNVRVISIPFFRPEREGFEEFGLVNDAFVAYVAAGFEVWGKPFQIVIDRYSHVAWKYPQNVIVELTRYERFVDLSFYTPQGIRVY
;
A
#
# COMPACT_ATOMS: atom_id res chain seq x y z
N GLU A 1 6.12 2.83 10.97
CA GLU A 1 4.87 2.10 10.63
C GLU A 1 4.81 1.70 9.16
N PHE A 2 5.02 2.64 8.24
CA PHE A 2 5.02 2.38 6.80
C PHE A 2 6.05 1.33 6.41
N VAL A 3 7.31 1.54 6.78
CA VAL A 3 8.41 0.61 6.44
C VAL A 3 8.16 -0.76 7.07
N ALA A 4 7.73 -0.80 8.32
CA ALA A 4 7.48 -2.06 9.02
C ALA A 4 6.38 -2.87 8.34
N LEU A 5 5.30 -2.22 7.91
CA LEU A 5 4.23 -2.90 7.18
C LEU A 5 4.72 -3.48 5.86
N VAL A 6 5.46 -2.68 5.09
CA VAL A 6 5.99 -3.12 3.79
C VAL A 6 6.93 -4.31 3.97
N GLU A 7 7.82 -4.27 4.96
CA GLU A 7 8.73 -5.39 5.24
C GLU A 7 7.96 -6.66 5.60
N ARG A 8 6.87 -6.54 6.34
CA ARG A 8 6.01 -7.69 6.65
C ARG A 8 5.37 -8.26 5.38
N LEU A 9 4.89 -7.41 4.49
CA LEU A 9 4.29 -7.84 3.23
C LEU A 9 5.32 -8.52 2.31
N ILE A 10 6.52 -7.99 2.24
CA ILE A 10 7.61 -8.61 1.48
C ILE A 10 7.92 -10.01 2.01
N GLY A 11 7.88 -10.20 3.33
CA GLY A 11 8.21 -11.47 3.97
C GLY A 11 7.14 -12.55 3.87
N LEU A 12 5.96 -12.25 3.31
CA LEU A 12 4.90 -13.23 3.17
C LEU A 12 5.23 -14.27 2.08
N PRO A 13 4.70 -15.51 2.21
CA PRO A 13 5.03 -16.60 1.28
C PRO A 13 4.22 -16.52 -0.02
N TRP A 14 4.47 -15.50 -0.83
CA TRP A 14 3.81 -15.36 -2.13
C TRP A 14 4.15 -16.53 -3.07
N PRO A 15 3.23 -17.02 -3.91
CA PRO A 15 1.86 -16.53 -4.11
C PRO A 15 0.89 -16.98 -3.02
N ILE A 16 -0.10 -16.16 -2.72
CA ILE A 16 -1.18 -16.48 -1.79
C ILE A 16 -2.51 -16.26 -2.53
N ARG A 17 -3.38 -17.27 -2.51
CA ARG A 17 -4.70 -17.14 -3.12
C ARG A 17 -5.55 -16.17 -2.32
N LEU A 18 -6.35 -15.37 -3.02
CA LEU A 18 -7.21 -14.39 -2.35
C LEU A 18 -8.23 -15.05 -1.43
N ASP A 19 -8.77 -16.23 -1.82
CA ASP A 19 -9.72 -16.99 -1.01
C ASP A 19 -9.09 -17.61 0.25
N GLN A 20 -7.77 -17.58 0.36
CA GLN A 20 -7.02 -18.07 1.53
C GLN A 20 -6.31 -16.94 2.28
N PHE A 21 -6.56 -15.70 1.88
CA PHE A 21 -5.82 -14.56 2.44
C PHE A 21 -6.35 -14.10 3.81
N ASP A 22 -7.54 -14.53 4.22
CA ASP A 22 -8.17 -14.07 5.47
C ASP A 22 -7.28 -14.33 6.70
N SER A 23 -6.67 -15.51 6.80
CA SER A 23 -5.80 -15.82 7.93
C SER A 23 -4.54 -14.96 7.93
N THR A 24 -3.97 -14.69 6.76
CA THR A 24 -2.82 -13.80 6.62
C THR A 24 -3.20 -12.37 6.99
N ALA A 25 -4.36 -11.91 6.55
CA ALA A 25 -4.87 -10.59 6.89
C ALA A 25 -5.03 -10.43 8.40
N GLN A 26 -5.55 -11.44 9.09
CA GLN A 26 -5.67 -11.42 10.55
C GLN A 26 -4.32 -11.30 11.24
N GLN A 27 -3.30 -11.98 10.74
CA GLN A 27 -1.94 -11.85 11.26
C GLN A 27 -1.38 -10.44 11.07
N LEU A 28 -1.82 -9.74 10.03
CA LEU A 28 -1.46 -8.34 9.79
C LEU A 28 -2.29 -7.36 10.64
N GLY A 29 -3.27 -7.87 11.39
CA GLY A 29 -4.18 -7.04 12.18
C GLY A 29 -5.36 -6.50 11.39
N TRP A 30 -5.62 -7.06 10.20
CA TRP A 30 -6.73 -6.65 9.35
C TRP A 30 -7.95 -7.55 9.56
N SER A 31 -9.15 -6.97 9.38
CA SER A 31 -10.41 -7.68 9.57
C SER A 31 -11.16 -7.84 8.26
N PRO A 32 -11.70 -9.03 7.96
CA PRO A 32 -12.56 -9.22 6.80
C PRO A 32 -13.83 -8.37 6.92
N THR A 33 -14.37 -7.92 5.77
CA THR A 33 -15.60 -7.12 5.73
C THR A 33 -16.82 -7.93 5.31
N GLY A 34 -16.63 -9.16 4.85
CA GLY A 34 -17.67 -9.95 4.19
C GLY A 34 -17.66 -9.83 2.67
N ASP A 35 -17.04 -8.78 2.13
CA ASP A 35 -16.82 -8.66 0.68
C ASP A 35 -15.44 -9.24 0.33
N THR A 36 -15.40 -10.05 -0.71
CA THR A 36 -14.16 -10.71 -1.13
C THR A 36 -13.08 -9.68 -1.48
N GLY A 37 -11.91 -9.82 -0.87
CA GLY A 37 -10.76 -8.96 -1.16
C GLY A 37 -10.79 -7.61 -0.48
N ILE A 38 -11.77 -7.35 0.39
CA ILE A 38 -11.87 -6.08 1.12
C ILE A 38 -11.75 -6.34 2.62
N PHE A 39 -10.81 -5.65 3.22
CA PHE A 39 -10.51 -5.74 4.65
C PHE A 39 -10.52 -4.35 5.26
N THR A 40 -10.52 -4.27 6.58
CA THR A 40 -10.29 -3.03 7.31
C THR A 40 -9.07 -3.16 8.18
N GLY A 41 -8.36 -2.07 8.37
CA GLY A 41 -7.19 -2.01 9.25
C GLY A 41 -7.04 -0.63 9.85
N ASN A 42 -6.31 -0.54 10.95
CA ASN A 42 -6.05 0.74 11.62
C ASN A 42 -4.65 1.23 11.26
N PHE A 43 -4.59 2.48 10.84
CA PHE A 43 -3.37 3.17 10.47
C PHE A 43 -3.28 4.50 11.21
N ALA A 44 -2.20 5.26 11.00
CA ALA A 44 -1.98 6.50 11.74
C ALA A 44 -3.15 7.49 11.66
N SER A 45 -3.85 7.55 10.53
CA SER A 45 -4.99 8.45 10.33
C SER A 45 -6.34 7.83 10.70
N GLY A 46 -6.37 6.58 11.18
CA GLY A 46 -7.58 5.87 11.57
C GLY A 46 -7.84 4.60 10.79
N GLU A 47 -9.06 4.08 10.89
CA GLU A 47 -9.47 2.87 10.19
C GLU A 47 -9.64 3.14 8.71
N GLN A 48 -9.09 2.25 7.87
CA GLN A 48 -9.15 2.36 6.42
C GLN A 48 -9.58 1.03 5.80
N ARG A 49 -10.15 1.12 4.61
CA ARG A 49 -10.50 -0.05 3.80
C ARG A 49 -9.32 -0.44 2.92
N ILE A 50 -8.98 -1.71 2.97
CA ILE A 50 -7.87 -2.28 2.22
C ILE A 50 -8.44 -3.10 1.08
N MET A 51 -7.98 -2.86 -0.15
CA MET A 51 -8.46 -3.57 -1.33
C MET A 51 -7.38 -4.49 -1.86
N CYS A 52 -7.72 -5.78 -1.96
CA CYS A 52 -6.84 -6.78 -2.58
C CYS A 52 -7.48 -7.23 -3.89
N THR A 53 -6.72 -7.16 -4.97
CA THR A 53 -7.15 -7.67 -6.27
C THR A 53 -6.47 -9.00 -6.56
N LYS A 54 -7.02 -9.78 -7.48
CA LYS A 54 -6.49 -11.10 -7.82
C LYS A 54 -6.15 -11.18 -9.30
N ASP A 55 -5.20 -12.06 -9.64
CA ASP A 55 -4.84 -12.39 -11.01
C ASP A 55 -5.77 -13.49 -11.57
N LYS A 56 -5.48 -13.96 -12.77
CA LYS A 56 -6.26 -15.01 -13.43
C LYS A 56 -6.24 -16.33 -12.67
N SER A 57 -5.18 -16.60 -11.92
CA SER A 57 -5.03 -17.80 -11.09
C SER A 57 -5.60 -17.60 -9.68
N LYS A 58 -6.28 -16.47 -9.43
CA LYS A 58 -6.89 -16.09 -8.15
C LYS A 58 -5.89 -15.83 -7.04
N ASN A 59 -4.65 -15.58 -7.37
CA ASN A 59 -3.63 -15.14 -6.41
C ASN A 59 -3.73 -13.64 -6.18
N VAL A 60 -3.44 -13.19 -4.95
CA VAL A 60 -3.37 -11.76 -4.65
C VAL A 60 -2.28 -11.13 -5.52
N ARG A 61 -2.65 -10.09 -6.27
CA ARG A 61 -1.70 -9.39 -7.13
C ARG A 61 -1.36 -7.99 -6.66
N VAL A 62 -2.32 -7.24 -6.14
CA VAL A 62 -2.11 -5.89 -5.64
C VAL A 62 -2.90 -5.70 -4.36
N ILE A 63 -2.25 -5.08 -3.37
CA ILE A 63 -2.89 -4.64 -2.13
C ILE A 63 -2.82 -3.12 -2.11
N SER A 64 -3.97 -2.47 -2.10
CA SER A 64 -4.09 -1.01 -2.07
C SER A 64 -4.63 -0.56 -0.73
N ILE A 65 -3.91 0.36 -0.09
CA ILE A 65 -4.24 0.87 1.24
C ILE A 65 -4.24 2.40 1.16
N PRO A 66 -5.35 3.08 1.50
CA PRO A 66 -5.31 4.53 1.70
C PRO A 66 -4.63 4.81 3.04
N PHE A 67 -3.31 4.72 3.04
CA PHE A 67 -2.47 4.59 4.23
C PHE A 67 -2.54 5.81 5.16
N PHE A 68 -2.71 6.99 4.58
CA PHE A 68 -2.93 8.23 5.34
C PHE A 68 -4.09 8.99 4.71
N ARG A 69 -5.18 9.14 5.45
CA ARG A 69 -6.38 9.82 4.98
C ARG A 69 -7.00 10.61 6.14
N PRO A 70 -6.84 11.96 6.16
CA PRO A 70 -7.51 12.78 7.16
C PRO A 70 -9.03 12.65 7.06
N GLU A 71 -9.72 12.74 8.20
CA GLU A 71 -11.19 12.66 8.24
C GLU A 71 -11.85 13.84 7.54
N ARG A 72 -11.22 15.02 7.58
CA ARG A 72 -11.74 16.23 6.97
C ARG A 72 -11.07 16.47 5.62
N GLU A 73 -11.78 17.15 4.73
CA GLU A 73 -11.27 17.63 3.46
C GLU A 73 -11.11 19.13 3.54
N GLY A 74 -10.07 19.68 2.89
CA GLY A 74 -9.85 21.10 2.87
C GLY A 74 -8.40 21.44 2.59
N PHE A 75 -8.10 22.73 2.64
CA PHE A 75 -6.76 23.23 2.31
C PHE A 75 -5.71 22.79 3.34
N GLU A 76 -6.05 22.85 4.62
CA GLU A 76 -5.12 22.44 5.69
C GLU A 76 -4.83 20.93 5.61
N GLU A 77 -5.87 20.13 5.37
CA GLU A 77 -5.78 18.68 5.27
C GLU A 77 -4.98 18.25 4.05
N PHE A 78 -5.06 19.02 2.97
CA PHE A 78 -4.19 18.80 1.80
C PHE A 78 -2.71 18.95 2.19
N GLY A 79 -2.39 19.96 3.01
CA GLY A 79 -1.03 20.13 3.53
C GLY A 79 -0.57 18.93 4.35
N LEU A 80 -1.46 18.38 5.18
CA LEU A 80 -1.16 17.18 5.97
C LEU A 80 -0.91 15.96 5.08
N VAL A 81 -1.68 15.80 4.03
CA VAL A 81 -1.49 14.71 3.06
C VAL A 81 -0.14 14.84 2.37
N ASN A 82 0.21 16.04 1.93
CA ASN A 82 1.50 16.29 1.29
C ASN A 82 2.65 16.04 2.26
N ASP A 83 2.56 16.50 3.50
CA ASP A 83 3.59 16.29 4.51
C ASP A 83 3.77 14.80 4.81
N ALA A 84 2.67 14.05 4.91
CA ALA A 84 2.72 12.61 5.11
C ALA A 84 3.41 11.90 3.94
N PHE A 85 3.06 12.28 2.71
CA PHE A 85 3.68 11.72 1.52
C PHE A 85 5.19 11.94 1.52
N VAL A 86 5.63 13.18 1.78
CA VAL A 86 7.05 13.51 1.83
C VAL A 86 7.76 12.70 2.92
N ALA A 87 7.15 12.56 4.09
CA ALA A 87 7.73 11.80 5.20
C ALA A 87 7.88 10.31 4.85
N TYR A 88 6.87 9.72 4.23
CA TYR A 88 6.93 8.31 3.81
C TYR A 88 7.97 8.07 2.72
N VAL A 89 8.06 8.99 1.76
CA VAL A 89 9.08 8.92 0.70
C VAL A 89 10.48 8.99 1.31
N ALA A 90 10.69 9.91 2.25
CA ALA A 90 11.98 10.04 2.94
C ALA A 90 12.33 8.76 3.71
N ALA A 91 11.36 8.17 4.39
CA ALA A 91 11.58 6.90 5.11
C ALA A 91 11.96 5.76 4.15
N GLY A 92 11.31 5.69 2.99
CA GLY A 92 11.64 4.72 1.96
C GLY A 92 13.04 4.92 1.39
N PHE A 93 13.42 6.15 1.10
CA PHE A 93 14.78 6.46 0.67
C PHE A 93 15.83 6.00 1.68
N GLU A 94 15.58 6.23 2.95
CA GLU A 94 16.52 5.87 4.02
C GLU A 94 16.73 4.35 4.10
N VAL A 95 15.66 3.58 3.97
CA VAL A 95 15.71 2.13 4.16
C VAL A 95 16.02 1.39 2.86
N TRP A 96 15.42 1.82 1.74
CA TRP A 96 15.48 1.10 0.47
C TRP A 96 16.33 1.79 -0.59
N GLY A 97 16.80 3.00 -0.30
CA GLY A 97 17.62 3.76 -1.23
C GLY A 97 16.78 4.44 -2.31
N LYS A 98 17.40 4.65 -3.45
CA LYS A 98 16.80 5.40 -4.56
C LYS A 98 15.65 4.60 -5.20
N PRO A 99 14.45 5.21 -5.36
CA PRO A 99 13.37 4.55 -6.09
C PRO A 99 13.71 4.39 -7.57
N PHE A 100 13.07 3.41 -8.22
CA PHE A 100 13.28 3.21 -9.66
C PHE A 100 12.39 4.13 -10.50
N GLN A 101 11.35 4.72 -9.89
CA GLN A 101 10.45 5.64 -10.59
C GLN A 101 10.02 6.76 -9.65
N ILE A 102 10.11 7.99 -10.15
CA ILE A 102 9.61 9.19 -9.49
C ILE A 102 8.84 9.98 -10.55
N VAL A 103 7.56 10.25 -10.28
CA VAL A 103 6.73 11.08 -11.14
C VAL A 103 6.15 12.20 -10.30
N ILE A 104 6.43 13.44 -10.68
CA ILE A 104 5.90 14.64 -10.03
C ILE A 104 4.86 15.23 -10.97
N ASP A 105 3.60 15.10 -10.58
CA ASP A 105 2.46 15.52 -11.39
C ASP A 105 1.29 15.82 -10.45
N ARG A 106 0.09 15.98 -10.99
CA ARG A 106 -1.14 16.16 -10.21
C ARG A 106 -1.26 15.06 -9.14
N TYR A 107 -0.94 13.83 -9.51
CA TYR A 107 -0.88 12.69 -8.59
C TYR A 107 0.55 12.18 -8.58
N SER A 108 1.37 12.79 -7.75
CA SER A 108 2.77 12.40 -7.64
C SER A 108 2.90 10.98 -7.09
N HIS A 109 3.81 10.19 -7.66
CA HIS A 109 4.07 8.86 -7.13
C HIS A 109 5.54 8.50 -7.16
N VAL A 110 5.92 7.63 -6.23
CA VAL A 110 7.28 7.13 -6.07
C VAL A 110 7.19 5.62 -5.89
N ALA A 111 8.04 4.87 -6.60
CA ALA A 111 8.01 3.42 -6.54
C ALA A 111 9.39 2.82 -6.35
N TRP A 112 9.46 1.79 -5.52
CA TRP A 112 10.66 0.98 -5.29
C TRP A 112 10.41 -0.45 -5.77
N LYS A 113 11.45 -1.03 -6.35
CA LYS A 113 11.42 -2.42 -6.79
C LYS A 113 12.41 -3.23 -5.96
N TYR A 114 11.96 -4.36 -5.47
CA TYR A 114 12.74 -5.24 -4.61
C TYR A 114 13.26 -6.47 -5.35
N PRO A 115 14.39 -7.05 -4.89
CA PRO A 115 14.90 -8.30 -5.47
C PRO A 115 13.91 -9.47 -5.40
N GLN A 116 12.96 -9.44 -4.45
CA GLN A 116 11.92 -10.46 -4.30
C GLN A 116 10.80 -10.35 -5.34
N ASN A 117 10.97 -9.56 -6.39
CA ASN A 117 9.96 -9.33 -7.44
C ASN A 117 8.67 -8.70 -6.91
N VAL A 118 8.80 -7.74 -6.01
CA VAL A 118 7.67 -6.93 -5.53
C VAL A 118 7.93 -5.47 -5.86
N ILE A 119 6.87 -4.70 -6.01
CA ILE A 119 6.93 -3.25 -6.20
C ILE A 119 6.11 -2.59 -5.11
N VAL A 120 6.67 -1.55 -4.51
CA VAL A 120 6.00 -0.71 -3.53
C VAL A 120 5.85 0.68 -4.13
N GLU A 121 4.62 1.16 -4.22
CA GLU A 121 4.33 2.47 -4.77
C GLU A 121 3.55 3.32 -3.78
N LEU A 122 4.00 4.55 -3.59
CA LEU A 122 3.27 5.58 -2.85
C LEU A 122 2.74 6.59 -3.86
N THR A 123 1.44 6.87 -3.79
CA THR A 123 0.81 7.87 -4.63
C THR A 123 0.13 8.91 -3.76
N ARG A 124 0.41 10.19 -4.02
CA ARG A 124 -0.25 11.30 -3.33
C ARG A 124 -1.43 11.74 -4.17
N TYR A 125 -2.62 11.41 -3.69
CA TYR A 125 -3.86 12.01 -4.19
C TYR A 125 -4.17 13.27 -3.40
N GLU A 126 -5.22 14.00 -3.79
CA GLU A 126 -5.57 15.25 -3.10
C GLU A 126 -5.98 15.02 -1.65
N ARG A 127 -6.61 13.89 -1.35
CA ARG A 127 -7.24 13.61 -0.06
C ARG A 127 -6.57 12.53 0.75
N PHE A 128 -5.65 11.78 0.14
CA PHE A 128 -5.00 10.67 0.83
C PHE A 128 -3.70 10.27 0.14
N VAL A 129 -2.87 9.54 0.90
CA VAL A 129 -1.69 8.86 0.37
C VAL A 129 -2.04 7.39 0.22
N ASP A 130 -1.94 6.87 -0.98
CA ASP A 130 -2.16 5.47 -1.27
C ASP A 130 -0.86 4.70 -1.23
N LEU A 131 -0.88 3.54 -0.57
CA LEU A 131 0.18 2.56 -0.61
C LEU A 131 -0.30 1.39 -1.45
N SER A 132 0.35 1.14 -2.57
CA SER A 132 0.08 -0.02 -3.42
C SER A 132 1.25 -0.98 -3.35
N PHE A 133 0.97 -2.20 -2.91
CA PHE A 133 1.95 -3.27 -2.84
C PHE A 133 1.65 -4.27 -3.96
N TYR A 134 2.57 -4.40 -4.90
CA TYR A 134 2.47 -5.33 -6.02
C TYR A 134 3.24 -6.59 -5.67
N THR A 135 2.52 -7.70 -5.51
CA THR A 135 3.11 -9.02 -5.28
C THR A 135 3.87 -9.48 -6.52
N PRO A 136 4.64 -10.57 -6.45
CA PRO A 136 5.27 -11.13 -7.65
C PRO A 136 4.27 -11.44 -8.79
N GLN A 137 3.01 -11.71 -8.43
CA GLN A 137 1.93 -11.93 -9.40
C GLN A 137 1.37 -10.62 -9.96
N GLY A 138 1.57 -9.52 -9.26
CA GLY A 138 1.06 -8.21 -9.62
C GLY A 138 2.01 -7.36 -10.46
N ILE A 139 3.31 -7.60 -10.42
CA ILE A 139 4.27 -6.75 -11.14
C ILE A 139 4.08 -6.80 -12.66
N ARG A 140 3.41 -7.82 -13.18
CA ARG A 140 3.12 -7.95 -14.61
C ARG A 140 2.18 -6.87 -15.13
N VAL A 141 1.39 -6.24 -14.24
CA VAL A 141 0.44 -5.19 -14.62
C VAL A 141 0.95 -3.80 -14.24
N TYR A 142 2.13 -3.71 -13.71
CA TYR A 142 2.76 -2.44 -13.40
C TYR A 142 3.43 -1.85 -14.65
#